data_6aa68f1bdade420e6ffe6ac7180ae52d
#
_entry.id   6aa68f1bdade420e6ffe6ac7180ae52d
#
_cell.length_a   1.000
_cell.length_b   1.000
_cell.length_c   1.000
_cell.angle_alpha   90.00
_cell.angle_beta   90.00
_cell.angle_gamma   90.00
#
_symmetry.space_group_name_H-M   'P 1'
#
loop_
_entity.id
_entity.type
_entity.pdbx_description
1 polymer ?
#
loop_
_entity_poly.entity_id
_entity_poly.type
_entity_poly.pdbx_seq_one_letter_code
_entity_poly.pdbx_strand_id
1 'polypeptide(L)'
;MKRKSCIILAIIATYGLITACQYKKEVIEYPEAVVCDTSNVRYSVEVTNVISTNCSSCHASAVANFSGGGVRLDNHTYLKAYATSGLLLNVIMHTSGYNAMPKNGSKISDCNIGIIRTWIRNGMPDN
;
A
#
# COMPACT_ATOMS: atom_id res chain seq x y z
N MET A 1 -17.11 70.16 -13.83
CA MET A 1 -16.22 69.30 -13.02
C MET A 1 -16.92 68.02 -12.54
N LYS A 2 -18.21 68.00 -12.19
CA LYS A 2 -18.92 66.82 -11.64
C LYS A 2 -19.08 65.61 -12.61
N ARG A 3 -19.22 65.87 -13.92
CA ARG A 3 -19.42 64.79 -14.93
C ARG A 3 -18.17 63.89 -15.15
N LYS A 4 -16.96 64.51 -15.09
CA LYS A 4 -15.71 63.73 -15.25
C LYS A 4 -15.41 62.85 -14.03
N SER A 5 -15.82 63.28 -12.84
CA SER A 5 -15.65 62.51 -11.60
C SER A 5 -16.52 61.25 -11.55
N CYS A 6 -17.76 61.32 -12.07
CA CYS A 6 -18.64 60.12 -12.15
C CYS A 6 -18.16 59.06 -13.14
N ILE A 7 -17.53 59.47 -14.24
CA ILE A 7 -16.96 58.53 -15.23
C ILE A 7 -15.76 57.78 -14.66
N ILE A 8 -14.89 58.46 -13.92
CA ILE A 8 -13.74 57.82 -13.29
C ILE A 8 -14.16 56.82 -12.21
N LEU A 9 -15.17 57.13 -11.39
CA LEU A 9 -15.71 56.21 -10.39
C LEU A 9 -16.36 55.00 -11.02
N ALA A 10 -17.08 55.13 -12.16
CA ALA A 10 -17.66 54.04 -12.88
C ALA A 10 -16.59 53.07 -13.47
N ILE A 11 -15.49 53.61 -13.99
CA ILE A 11 -14.38 52.80 -14.55
C ILE A 11 -13.66 52.01 -13.44
N ILE A 12 -13.45 52.59 -12.25
CA ILE A 12 -12.82 51.92 -11.11
C ILE A 12 -13.72 50.80 -10.59
N ALA A 13 -15.04 51.00 -10.53
CA ALA A 13 -16.00 50.00 -10.10
C ALA A 13 -16.07 48.80 -11.07
N THR A 14 -16.01 49.05 -12.39
CA THR A 14 -15.99 47.95 -13.37
C THR A 14 -14.68 47.16 -13.37
N TYR A 15 -13.55 47.81 -13.11
CA TYR A 15 -12.25 47.12 -13.02
C TYR A 15 -12.16 46.22 -11.77
N GLY A 16 -12.79 46.60 -10.66
CA GLY A 16 -12.86 45.81 -9.43
C GLY A 16 -13.68 44.53 -9.57
N LEU A 17 -14.66 44.48 -10.47
CA LEU A 17 -15.52 43.31 -10.68
C LEU A 17 -14.86 42.23 -11.55
N ILE A 18 -13.83 42.57 -12.33
CA ILE A 18 -13.17 41.62 -13.24
C ILE A 18 -12.10 40.77 -12.53
N THR A 19 -11.57 41.25 -11.39
CA THR A 19 -10.50 40.57 -10.65
C THR A 19 -11.00 39.56 -9.59
N ALA A 20 -12.31 39.43 -9.37
CA ALA A 20 -12.90 38.68 -8.26
C ALA A 20 -13.07 37.18 -8.50
N CYS A 21 -12.76 36.66 -9.69
CA CYS A 21 -12.92 35.23 -9.99
C CYS A 21 -11.61 34.59 -10.46
N GLN A 22 -10.61 34.58 -9.61
CA GLN A 22 -9.51 33.63 -9.73
C GLN A 22 -9.85 32.40 -8.88
N TYR A 23 -10.65 31.50 -9.44
CA TYR A 23 -10.85 30.17 -8.88
C TYR A 23 -9.52 29.40 -9.07
N LYS A 24 -8.69 29.36 -8.03
CA LYS A 24 -7.57 28.43 -7.99
C LYS A 24 -8.16 27.02 -7.95
N LYS A 25 -8.15 26.34 -9.08
CA LYS A 25 -8.38 24.91 -9.14
C LYS A 25 -7.21 24.27 -8.37
N GLU A 26 -7.42 23.94 -7.10
CA GLU A 26 -6.51 23.04 -6.41
C GLU A 26 -6.55 21.73 -7.21
N VAL A 27 -5.47 21.49 -7.95
CA VAL A 27 -5.21 20.17 -8.49
C VAL A 27 -4.98 19.30 -7.27
N ILE A 28 -6.01 18.56 -6.85
CA ILE A 28 -5.84 17.45 -5.91
C ILE A 28 -4.96 16.46 -6.67
N GLU A 29 -3.65 16.56 -6.46
CA GLU A 29 -2.69 15.56 -6.89
C GLU A 29 -3.01 14.31 -6.08
N TYR A 30 -3.82 13.43 -6.65
CA TYR A 30 -4.00 12.09 -6.10
C TYR A 30 -2.60 11.46 -6.10
N PRO A 31 -2.09 10.96 -4.96
CA PRO A 31 -0.84 10.22 -4.97
C PRO A 31 -0.96 9.15 -6.04
N GLU A 32 -0.02 9.14 -6.98
CA GLU A 32 0.00 8.15 -8.07
C GLU A 32 -0.27 6.79 -7.44
N ALA A 33 -1.29 6.10 -7.94
CA ALA A 33 -1.62 4.77 -7.45
C ALA A 33 -0.32 3.96 -7.52
N VAL A 34 0.19 3.52 -6.38
CA VAL A 34 1.43 2.73 -6.31
C VAL A 34 1.21 1.53 -7.22
N VAL A 35 1.77 1.60 -8.42
CA VAL A 35 1.67 0.51 -9.39
C VAL A 35 2.37 -0.69 -8.78
N CYS A 36 1.61 -1.73 -8.49
CA CYS A 36 2.14 -2.96 -7.94
C CYS A 36 2.89 -3.72 -9.04
N ASP A 37 4.19 -3.52 -9.12
CA ASP A 37 5.03 -4.27 -10.05
C ASP A 37 5.35 -5.66 -9.47
N THR A 38 4.82 -6.68 -10.10
CA THR A 38 5.08 -8.09 -9.78
C THR A 38 5.84 -8.80 -10.90
N SER A 39 6.41 -8.06 -11.85
CA SER A 39 7.10 -8.64 -13.01
C SER A 39 8.42 -9.32 -12.63
N ASN A 40 9.11 -8.82 -11.60
CA ASN A 40 10.39 -9.34 -11.13
C ASN A 40 10.42 -9.44 -9.61
N VAL A 41 9.79 -10.47 -9.07
CA VAL A 41 9.72 -10.71 -7.62
C VAL A 41 10.91 -11.56 -7.17
N ARG A 42 11.74 -11.00 -6.29
CA ARG A 42 12.88 -11.67 -5.65
C ARG A 42 12.58 -11.96 -4.19
N TYR A 43 13.09 -13.07 -3.71
CA TYR A 43 12.97 -13.40 -2.29
C TYR A 43 13.69 -12.37 -1.41
N SER A 44 14.95 -12.06 -1.75
CA SER A 44 15.83 -11.20 -0.94
C SER A 44 15.36 -9.74 -0.82
N VAL A 45 14.43 -9.30 -1.67
CA VAL A 45 13.97 -7.90 -1.69
C VAL A 45 12.46 -7.81 -1.45
N GLU A 46 11.66 -8.17 -2.44
CA GLU A 46 10.21 -7.94 -2.39
C GLU A 46 9.52 -8.84 -1.36
N VAL A 47 9.88 -10.14 -1.34
CA VAL A 47 9.25 -11.10 -0.41
C VAL A 47 9.69 -10.82 1.03
N THR A 48 10.98 -10.64 1.29
CA THR A 48 11.48 -10.33 2.63
C THR A 48 10.91 -9.03 3.18
N ASN A 49 10.69 -8.02 2.34
CA ASN A 49 10.05 -6.77 2.74
C ASN A 49 8.58 -7.01 3.19
N VAL A 50 7.82 -7.79 2.42
CA VAL A 50 6.43 -8.14 2.81
C VAL A 50 6.42 -8.87 4.15
N ILE A 51 7.29 -9.88 4.33
CA ILE A 51 7.35 -10.69 5.55
C ILE A 51 7.80 -9.86 6.75
N SER A 52 8.86 -9.05 6.61
CA SER A 52 9.38 -8.23 7.71
C SER A 52 8.35 -7.21 8.19
N THR A 53 7.65 -6.58 7.28
CA THR A 53 6.68 -5.53 7.60
C THR A 53 5.40 -6.08 8.22
N ASN A 54 4.91 -7.23 7.75
CA ASN A 54 3.56 -7.69 8.09
C ASN A 54 3.53 -8.92 9.02
N CYS A 55 4.64 -9.67 9.13
CA CYS A 55 4.62 -10.98 9.77
C CYS A 55 5.63 -11.13 10.92
N SER A 56 6.82 -10.49 10.79
CA SER A 56 7.96 -10.76 11.68
C SER A 56 7.73 -10.38 13.13
N SER A 57 6.81 -9.46 13.43
CA SER A 57 6.44 -9.12 14.81
C SER A 57 5.98 -10.32 15.63
N CYS A 58 5.38 -11.34 14.97
CA CYS A 58 4.93 -12.57 15.60
C CYS A 58 5.66 -13.82 15.09
N HIS A 59 6.13 -13.80 13.85
CA HIS A 59 6.64 -14.98 13.16
C HIS A 59 8.16 -14.98 12.92
N ALA A 60 8.92 -14.04 13.52
CA ALA A 60 10.37 -14.15 13.56
C ALA A 60 10.77 -15.29 14.52
N SER A 61 11.86 -16.01 14.21
CA SER A 61 12.35 -17.17 14.97
C SER A 61 12.46 -16.92 16.47
N ALA A 62 12.84 -15.69 16.85
CA ALA A 62 13.00 -15.31 18.26
C ALA A 62 11.69 -15.28 19.06
N VAL A 63 10.56 -15.01 18.41
CA VAL A 63 9.25 -14.79 19.06
C VAL A 63 8.17 -15.76 18.63
N ALA A 64 8.39 -16.54 17.58
CA ALA A 64 7.38 -17.39 16.97
C ALA A 64 6.73 -18.38 17.95
N ASN A 65 7.48 -18.91 18.90
CA ASN A 65 6.94 -19.83 19.90
C ASN A 65 5.97 -19.17 20.89
N PHE A 66 6.09 -17.88 21.10
CA PHE A 66 5.25 -17.13 22.05
C PHE A 66 4.07 -16.44 21.35
N SER A 67 4.32 -15.87 20.17
CA SER A 67 3.36 -15.00 19.50
C SER A 67 2.84 -15.56 18.17
N GLY A 68 3.63 -16.43 17.52
CA GLY A 68 3.38 -16.93 16.16
C GLY A 68 2.84 -18.36 16.09
N GLY A 69 2.46 -18.96 17.23
CA GLY A 69 2.00 -20.36 17.26
C GLY A 69 3.06 -21.37 16.78
N GLY A 70 4.34 -21.05 16.93
CA GLY A 70 5.46 -21.88 16.49
C GLY A 70 5.79 -21.75 14.98
N VAL A 71 5.01 -20.99 14.22
CA VAL A 71 5.27 -20.79 12.79
C VAL A 71 6.36 -19.72 12.61
N ARG A 72 7.46 -20.07 11.95
CA ARG A 72 8.57 -19.18 11.62
C ARG A 72 8.52 -18.83 10.14
N LEU A 73 8.74 -17.54 9.82
CA LEU A 73 8.67 -17.03 8.45
C LEU A 73 9.85 -16.12 8.07
N ASP A 74 10.84 -16.00 8.95
CA ASP A 74 11.94 -15.03 8.86
C ASP A 74 13.13 -15.50 8.01
N ASN A 75 13.08 -16.69 7.43
CA ASN A 75 14.06 -17.14 6.44
C ASN A 75 13.41 -17.95 5.31
N HIS A 76 14.14 -18.10 4.21
CA HIS A 76 13.68 -18.78 3.01
C HIS A 76 13.16 -20.19 3.28
N THR A 77 13.90 -21.01 4.03
CA THR A 77 13.56 -22.41 4.27
C THR A 77 12.21 -22.55 4.99
N TYR A 78 12.01 -21.78 6.05
CA TYR A 78 10.75 -21.82 6.81
C TYR A 78 9.58 -21.25 6.02
N LEU A 79 9.81 -20.11 5.35
CA LEU A 79 8.77 -19.49 4.54
C LEU A 79 8.34 -20.41 3.38
N LYS A 80 9.30 -21.00 2.67
CA LYS A 80 9.04 -21.95 1.59
C LYS A 80 8.26 -23.16 2.06
N ALA A 81 8.65 -23.76 3.19
CA ALA A 81 7.92 -24.90 3.75
C ALA A 81 6.46 -24.55 4.06
N TYR A 82 6.23 -23.37 4.67
CA TYR A 82 4.88 -22.91 4.99
C TYR A 82 4.07 -22.55 3.71
N ALA A 83 4.72 -21.95 2.72
CA ALA A 83 4.10 -21.64 1.44
C ALA A 83 3.72 -22.90 0.65
N THR A 84 4.59 -23.92 0.66
CA THR A 84 4.36 -25.21 -0.01
C THR A 84 3.12 -25.93 0.54
N SER A 85 2.79 -25.77 1.83
CA SER A 85 1.57 -26.33 2.40
C SER A 85 0.27 -25.67 1.88
N GLY A 86 0.38 -24.58 1.15
CA GLY A 86 -0.75 -23.75 0.70
C GLY A 86 -1.34 -22.83 1.77
N LEU A 87 -0.91 -22.97 3.03
CA LEU A 87 -1.48 -22.19 4.14
C LEU A 87 -1.16 -20.70 4.00
N LEU A 88 0.06 -20.35 3.57
CA LEU A 88 0.48 -18.94 3.50
C LEU A 88 -0.50 -18.06 2.73
N LEU A 89 -0.86 -18.45 1.50
CA LEU A 89 -1.81 -17.66 0.70
C LEU A 89 -3.20 -17.62 1.30
N ASN A 90 -3.69 -18.75 1.80
CA ASN A 90 -5.04 -18.82 2.35
C ASN A 90 -5.21 -17.91 3.58
N VAL A 91 -4.23 -17.88 4.48
CA VAL A 91 -4.32 -17.05 5.68
C VAL A 91 -4.19 -15.56 5.38
N ILE A 92 -3.29 -15.15 4.47
CA ILE A 92 -3.12 -13.72 4.12
C ILE A 92 -4.24 -13.19 3.22
N MET A 93 -4.92 -14.05 2.48
CA MET A 93 -6.10 -13.71 1.69
C MET A 93 -7.39 -13.67 2.51
N HIS A 94 -7.33 -14.06 3.77
CA HIS A 94 -8.50 -14.22 4.64
C HIS A 94 -9.53 -15.19 4.04
N THR A 95 -9.05 -16.29 3.43
CA THR A 95 -9.92 -17.31 2.84
C THR A 95 -10.77 -17.97 3.93
N SER A 96 -12.06 -18.15 3.67
CA SER A 96 -12.99 -18.79 4.60
C SER A 96 -12.49 -20.20 4.99
N GLY A 97 -12.59 -20.55 6.26
CA GLY A 97 -12.10 -21.82 6.82
C GLY A 97 -10.63 -21.79 7.26
N TYR A 98 -9.93 -20.68 7.08
CA TYR A 98 -8.55 -20.50 7.55
C TYR A 98 -8.47 -19.39 8.59
N ASN A 99 -7.49 -19.48 9.49
CA ASN A 99 -7.21 -18.41 10.44
C ASN A 99 -6.61 -17.19 9.71
N ALA A 100 -7.34 -16.09 9.66
CA ALA A 100 -6.90 -14.88 8.99
C ALA A 100 -5.62 -14.30 9.61
N MET A 101 -4.67 -13.90 8.75
CA MET A 101 -3.42 -13.24 9.14
C MET A 101 -3.23 -11.93 8.38
N PRO A 102 -2.75 -10.86 9.03
CA PRO A 102 -2.37 -10.75 10.46
C PRO A 102 -3.55 -11.01 11.39
N LYS A 103 -3.27 -11.69 12.52
CA LYS A 103 -4.31 -12.03 13.51
C LYS A 103 -4.94 -10.76 14.09
N ASN A 104 -6.27 -10.66 14.06
CA ASN A 104 -7.03 -9.49 14.51
C ASN A 104 -6.71 -8.19 13.76
N GLY A 105 -5.98 -8.28 12.63
CA GLY A 105 -5.65 -7.15 11.77
C GLY A 105 -6.40 -7.18 10.44
N SER A 106 -6.27 -6.09 9.69
CA SER A 106 -6.77 -6.02 8.33
C SER A 106 -5.96 -6.96 7.41
N LYS A 107 -6.61 -7.41 6.35
CA LYS A 107 -5.91 -8.10 5.25
C LYS A 107 -4.77 -7.23 4.73
N ILE A 108 -3.60 -7.80 4.49
CA ILE A 108 -2.49 -7.08 3.86
C ILE A 108 -2.89 -6.62 2.46
N SER A 109 -2.19 -5.63 1.91
CA SER A 109 -2.54 -5.05 0.60
C SER A 109 -2.58 -6.10 -0.50
N ASP A 110 -3.44 -5.90 -1.49
CA ASP A 110 -3.51 -6.80 -2.65
C ASP A 110 -2.18 -6.85 -3.42
N CYS A 111 -1.38 -5.78 -3.36
CA CYS A 111 -0.03 -5.76 -3.88
C CYS A 111 0.88 -6.75 -3.14
N ASN A 112 0.91 -6.71 -1.82
CA ASN A 112 1.70 -7.65 -1.01
C ASN A 112 1.28 -9.10 -1.23
N ILE A 113 -0.03 -9.35 -1.36
CA ILE A 113 -0.55 -10.68 -1.73
C ILE A 113 -0.08 -11.07 -3.13
N GLY A 114 -0.09 -10.14 -4.08
CA GLY A 114 0.40 -10.33 -5.44
C GLY A 114 1.87 -10.73 -5.50
N ILE A 115 2.72 -10.07 -4.71
CA ILE A 115 4.15 -10.39 -4.57
C ILE A 115 4.33 -11.84 -4.08
N ILE A 116 3.71 -12.20 -2.96
CA ILE A 116 3.80 -13.56 -2.41
C ILE A 116 3.28 -14.61 -3.40
N ARG A 117 2.13 -14.35 -4.04
CA ARG A 117 1.56 -15.25 -5.04
C ARG A 117 2.50 -15.46 -6.23
N THR A 118 3.11 -14.40 -6.72
CA THR A 118 4.06 -14.48 -7.85
C THR A 118 5.30 -15.27 -7.47
N TRP A 119 5.88 -15.03 -6.28
CA TRP A 119 7.01 -15.81 -5.80
C TRP A 119 6.69 -17.31 -5.68
N ILE A 120 5.53 -17.65 -5.15
CA ILE A 120 5.07 -19.06 -5.06
C ILE A 120 4.92 -19.66 -6.45
N ARG A 121 4.26 -18.95 -7.37
CA ARG A 121 4.06 -19.42 -8.76
C ARG A 121 5.37 -19.64 -9.50
N ASN A 122 6.40 -18.86 -9.21
CA ASN A 122 7.72 -18.96 -9.79
C ASN A 122 8.60 -20.06 -9.13
N GLY A 123 8.02 -20.90 -8.26
CA GLY A 123 8.73 -22.03 -7.62
C GLY A 123 9.49 -21.64 -6.35
N MET A 124 9.21 -20.47 -5.80
CA MET A 124 9.80 -20.01 -4.54
C MET A 124 11.34 -19.99 -4.57
N PRO A 125 11.95 -19.28 -5.54
CA PRO A 125 13.41 -19.19 -5.62
C PRO A 125 14.00 -18.44 -4.41
N ASP A 126 15.25 -18.77 -4.06
CA ASP A 126 16.07 -18.05 -3.08
C ASP A 126 17.04 -17.11 -3.83
N ASN A 127 16.56 -15.95 -4.27
CA ASN A 127 17.24 -15.03 -5.18
C ASN A 127 17.27 -13.57 -4.67
#